data_9851689b9a48d63c42541fc5fcdf9226
#
_entry.id   9851689b9a48d63c42541fc5fcdf9226
#
_cell.length_a   1.000
_cell.length_b   1.000
_cell.length_c   1.000
_cell.angle_alpha   90.00
_cell.angle_beta   90.00
_cell.angle_gamma   90.00
#
_symmetry.space_group_name_H-M   'P 1'
#
loop_
_entity.id
_entity.type
_entity.pdbx_description
1 polymer ?
#
loop_
_entity_poly.entity_id
_entity_poly.type
_entity_poly.pdbx_seq_one_letter_code
_entity_poly.pdbx_strand_id
1 'polypeptide(L)'
;MPNSADPWSVVRLLEWSTPWLKGRGVESPRLDAEILLAHVLGVDRVWLVTHREEEVKAQHLGEFREALKRRGAREPVARITNRAAFFREIYALGPGTLVPRPESEFVVEGALERWQARAQGLVADVGTGSGCLALSFLKGAPGARALMVDLAPEALFVAGANAMAHGLAGQCQLLR
;
A
#
# COMPACT_ATOMS: atom_id res chain seq x y z
N MET A 1 -15.47 -20.59 -1.53
CA MET A 1 -14.61 -21.59 -2.18
C MET A 1 -15.41 -22.90 -2.17
N PRO A 2 -15.46 -23.64 -3.28
CA PRO A 2 -16.06 -24.97 -3.31
C PRO A 2 -15.25 -25.92 -2.42
N ASN A 3 -15.94 -26.91 -1.86
CA ASN A 3 -15.33 -27.99 -1.08
C ASN A 3 -14.75 -29.00 -2.09
N SER A 4 -13.51 -28.83 -2.52
CA SER A 4 -12.85 -29.75 -3.46
C SER A 4 -11.87 -30.65 -2.69
N ALA A 5 -11.84 -31.93 -3.07
CA ALA A 5 -10.91 -32.91 -2.49
C ALA A 5 -9.43 -32.63 -2.85
N ASP A 6 -9.20 -31.82 -3.89
CA ASP A 6 -7.86 -31.47 -4.34
C ASP A 6 -7.30 -30.26 -3.59
N PRO A 7 -5.98 -30.21 -3.31
CA PRO A 7 -5.34 -29.10 -2.64
C PRO A 7 -5.49 -27.80 -3.43
N TRP A 8 -5.55 -26.69 -2.71
CA TRP A 8 -5.63 -25.35 -3.28
C TRP A 8 -4.22 -24.83 -3.60
N SER A 9 -3.85 -24.85 -4.89
CA SER A 9 -2.62 -24.19 -5.36
C SER A 9 -2.87 -22.69 -5.63
N VAL A 10 -1.78 -21.93 -5.73
CA VAL A 10 -1.78 -20.50 -6.06
C VAL A 10 -2.61 -20.24 -7.33
N VAL A 11 -2.35 -20.98 -8.42
CA VAL A 11 -3.06 -20.79 -9.69
C VAL A 11 -4.57 -21.05 -9.53
N ARG A 12 -4.96 -22.12 -8.85
CA ARG A 12 -6.38 -22.47 -8.63
C ARG A 12 -7.12 -21.41 -7.82
N LEU A 13 -6.46 -20.87 -6.79
CA LEU A 13 -7.03 -19.77 -5.99
C LEU A 13 -7.29 -18.52 -6.83
N LEU A 14 -6.33 -18.15 -7.69
CA LEU A 14 -6.46 -16.99 -8.55
C LEU A 14 -7.49 -17.20 -9.66
N GLU A 15 -7.56 -18.41 -10.24
CA GLU A 15 -8.57 -18.77 -11.25
C GLU A 15 -10.00 -18.77 -10.67
N TRP A 16 -10.16 -19.20 -9.43
CA TRP A 16 -11.45 -19.17 -8.75
C TRP A 16 -11.84 -17.74 -8.29
N SER A 17 -10.91 -17.00 -7.69
CA SER A 17 -11.20 -15.70 -7.08
C SER A 17 -11.43 -14.58 -8.11
N THR A 18 -10.78 -14.65 -9.25
CA THR A 18 -10.89 -13.64 -10.31
C THR A 18 -12.34 -13.48 -10.83
N PRO A 19 -13.02 -14.55 -11.32
CA PRO A 19 -14.42 -14.44 -11.75
C PRO A 19 -15.37 -14.12 -10.58
N TRP A 20 -15.04 -14.56 -9.37
CA TRP A 20 -15.84 -14.25 -8.18
C TRP A 20 -15.84 -12.75 -7.85
N LEU A 21 -14.68 -12.08 -7.93
CA LEU A 21 -14.56 -10.63 -7.77
C LEU A 21 -15.18 -9.87 -8.95
N LYS A 22 -15.00 -10.37 -10.18
CA LYS A 22 -15.62 -9.79 -11.38
C LYS A 22 -17.14 -9.74 -11.27
N GLY A 23 -17.77 -10.83 -10.79
CA GLY A 23 -19.20 -10.92 -10.55
C GLY A 23 -19.72 -9.92 -9.49
N ARG A 24 -18.84 -9.29 -8.70
CA ARG A 24 -19.14 -8.24 -7.73
C ARG A 24 -18.80 -6.82 -8.22
N GLY A 25 -18.53 -6.69 -9.51
CA GLY A 25 -18.25 -5.40 -10.16
C GLY A 25 -16.89 -4.81 -9.79
N VAL A 26 -15.92 -5.63 -9.35
CA VAL A 26 -14.55 -5.17 -9.14
C VAL A 26 -13.91 -4.92 -10.51
N GLU A 27 -13.31 -3.74 -10.69
CA GLU A 27 -12.77 -3.30 -11.99
C GLU A 27 -11.52 -4.08 -12.40
N SER A 28 -10.63 -4.38 -11.46
CA SER A 28 -9.36 -5.08 -11.70
C SER A 28 -9.31 -6.39 -10.91
N PRO A 29 -10.21 -7.37 -11.17
CA PRO A 29 -10.42 -8.51 -10.29
C PRO A 29 -9.21 -9.44 -10.20
N ARG A 30 -8.43 -9.59 -11.28
CA ARG A 30 -7.23 -10.41 -11.30
C ARG A 30 -6.11 -9.77 -10.50
N LEU A 31 -5.87 -8.47 -10.71
CA LEU A 31 -4.86 -7.72 -9.98
C LEU A 31 -5.15 -7.68 -8.48
N ASP A 32 -6.40 -7.43 -8.11
CA ASP A 32 -6.82 -7.39 -6.72
C ASP A 32 -6.65 -8.76 -6.03
N ALA A 33 -7.03 -9.85 -6.71
CA ALA A 33 -6.83 -11.20 -6.19
C ALA A 33 -5.34 -11.52 -5.97
N GLU A 34 -4.47 -11.14 -6.92
CA GLU A 34 -3.03 -11.33 -6.79
C GLU A 34 -2.42 -10.52 -5.63
N ILE A 35 -2.81 -9.26 -5.47
CA ILE A 35 -2.32 -8.41 -4.37
C ILE A 35 -2.77 -8.99 -3.02
N LEU A 36 -4.02 -9.40 -2.91
CA LEU A 36 -4.56 -9.97 -1.67
C LEU A 36 -3.90 -11.32 -1.33
N LEU A 37 -3.68 -12.20 -2.31
CA LEU A 37 -3.02 -13.48 -2.08
C LEU A 37 -1.55 -13.28 -1.71
N ALA A 38 -0.83 -12.41 -2.41
CA ALA A 38 0.56 -12.07 -2.09
C ALA A 38 0.69 -11.50 -0.67
N HIS A 39 -0.24 -10.62 -0.28
CA HIS A 39 -0.29 -10.06 1.08
C HIS A 39 -0.47 -11.15 2.14
N VAL A 40 -1.41 -12.06 1.95
CA VAL A 40 -1.70 -13.15 2.89
C VAL A 40 -0.52 -14.12 3.01
N LEU A 41 0.15 -14.42 1.90
CA LEU A 41 1.32 -15.29 1.88
C LEU A 41 2.61 -14.60 2.36
N GLY A 42 2.63 -13.27 2.52
CA GLY A 42 3.82 -12.51 2.87
C GLY A 42 4.89 -12.48 1.78
N VAL A 43 4.48 -12.59 0.50
CA VAL A 43 5.35 -12.64 -0.68
C VAL A 43 5.04 -11.50 -1.63
N ASP A 44 5.86 -11.32 -2.67
CA ASP A 44 5.57 -10.41 -3.77
C ASP A 44 4.72 -11.09 -4.88
N ARG A 45 4.22 -10.30 -5.83
CA ARG A 45 3.42 -10.82 -6.94
C ARG A 45 4.23 -11.66 -7.93
N VAL A 46 5.53 -11.41 -8.05
CA VAL A 46 6.42 -12.17 -8.95
C VAL A 46 6.53 -13.61 -8.43
N TRP A 47 6.59 -13.78 -7.11
CA TRP A 47 6.59 -15.08 -6.47
C TRP A 47 5.35 -15.92 -6.87
N LEU A 48 4.16 -15.31 -6.92
CA LEU A 48 2.92 -16.02 -7.32
C LEU A 48 3.00 -16.57 -8.77
N VAL A 49 3.74 -15.88 -9.65
CA VAL A 49 3.92 -16.32 -11.04
C VAL A 49 4.88 -17.50 -11.13
N THR A 50 5.92 -17.48 -10.33
CA THR A 50 6.97 -18.52 -10.33
C THR A 50 6.59 -19.77 -9.53
N HIS A 51 5.64 -19.64 -8.57
CA HIS A 51 5.21 -20.72 -7.67
C HIS A 51 3.71 -21.06 -7.88
N ARG A 52 3.27 -21.11 -9.12
CA ARG A 52 1.87 -21.29 -9.50
C ARG A 52 1.23 -22.56 -8.94
N GLU A 53 1.98 -23.66 -8.90
CA GLU A 53 1.50 -24.97 -8.43
C GLU A 53 1.74 -25.18 -6.92
N GLU A 54 2.33 -24.21 -6.24
CA GLU A 54 2.56 -24.26 -4.79
C GLU A 54 1.24 -24.38 -4.03
N GLU A 55 1.16 -25.34 -3.10
CA GLU A 55 -0.02 -25.55 -2.27
C GLU A 55 -0.12 -24.50 -1.17
N VAL A 56 -1.28 -23.88 -1.04
CA VAL A 56 -1.55 -22.85 -0.03
C VAL A 56 -2.10 -23.49 1.24
N LYS A 57 -1.41 -23.28 2.35
CA LYS A 57 -1.75 -23.84 3.67
C LYS A 57 -3.13 -23.38 4.14
N ALA A 58 -3.83 -24.25 4.89
CA ALA A 58 -5.20 -24.04 5.35
C ALA A 58 -5.42 -22.70 6.09
N GLN A 59 -4.46 -22.25 6.90
CA GLN A 59 -4.54 -20.95 7.58
C GLN A 59 -4.63 -19.80 6.58
N HIS A 60 -3.78 -19.77 5.56
CA HIS A 60 -3.76 -18.73 4.54
C HIS A 60 -5.02 -18.77 3.66
N LEU A 61 -5.62 -19.95 3.46
CA LEU A 61 -6.92 -20.06 2.77
C LEU A 61 -8.03 -19.32 3.53
N GLY A 62 -8.03 -19.40 4.87
CA GLY A 62 -8.96 -18.68 5.71
C GLY A 62 -8.79 -17.17 5.61
N GLU A 63 -7.56 -16.68 5.75
CA GLU A 63 -7.19 -15.27 5.65
C GLU A 63 -7.51 -14.69 4.27
N PHE A 64 -7.17 -15.42 3.21
CA PHE A 64 -7.48 -15.01 1.83
C PHE A 64 -8.98 -14.94 1.57
N ARG A 65 -9.77 -15.89 2.11
CA ARG A 65 -11.24 -15.86 2.01
C ARG A 65 -11.82 -14.61 2.65
N GLU A 66 -11.35 -14.23 3.82
CA GLU A 66 -11.81 -13.01 4.50
C GLU A 66 -11.39 -11.74 3.72
N ALA A 67 -10.16 -11.68 3.22
CA ALA A 67 -9.71 -10.59 2.37
C ALA A 67 -10.57 -10.45 1.08
N LEU A 68 -10.89 -11.57 0.43
CA LEU A 68 -11.79 -11.58 -0.73
C LEU A 68 -13.20 -11.10 -0.38
N LYS A 69 -13.78 -11.51 0.76
CA LYS A 69 -15.11 -11.04 1.20
C LYS A 69 -15.13 -9.52 1.38
N ARG A 70 -14.13 -8.96 2.06
CA ARG A 70 -13.96 -7.51 2.23
C ARG A 70 -13.87 -6.81 0.88
N ARG A 71 -13.05 -7.32 -0.04
CA ARG A 71 -12.93 -6.75 -1.38
C ARG A 71 -14.22 -6.87 -2.19
N GLY A 72 -14.91 -8.00 -2.09
CA GLY A 72 -16.23 -8.22 -2.71
C GLY A 72 -17.33 -7.30 -2.15
N ALA A 73 -17.17 -6.80 -0.93
CA ALA A 73 -17.98 -5.73 -0.33
C ALA A 73 -17.48 -4.32 -0.72
N ARG A 74 -16.59 -4.20 -1.73
CA ARG A 74 -16.05 -2.96 -2.29
C ARG A 74 -15.05 -2.24 -1.38
N GLU A 75 -14.56 -2.87 -0.32
CA GLU A 75 -13.48 -2.28 0.47
C GLU A 75 -12.21 -2.15 -0.39
N PRO A 76 -11.51 -0.99 -0.37
CA PRO A 76 -10.28 -0.81 -1.13
C PRO A 76 -9.19 -1.81 -0.73
N VAL A 77 -8.47 -2.36 -1.71
CA VAL A 77 -7.35 -3.29 -1.46
C VAL A 77 -6.34 -2.69 -0.49
N ALA A 78 -6.03 -1.42 -0.63
CA ALA A 78 -5.11 -0.71 0.27
C ALA A 78 -5.56 -0.72 1.74
N ARG A 79 -6.86 -0.73 2.02
CA ARG A 79 -7.41 -0.87 3.37
C ARG A 79 -7.35 -2.29 3.90
N ILE A 80 -7.55 -3.28 3.02
CA ILE A 80 -7.46 -4.68 3.38
C ILE A 80 -6.03 -5.08 3.73
N THR A 81 -5.06 -4.59 2.95
CA THR A 81 -3.63 -4.90 3.11
C THR A 81 -2.90 -3.93 4.05
N ASN A 82 -3.54 -2.82 4.45
CA ASN A 82 -2.91 -1.70 5.16
C ASN A 82 -1.67 -1.16 4.45
N ARG A 83 -1.66 -1.19 3.10
CA ARG A 83 -0.54 -0.73 2.27
C ARG A 83 -1.08 -0.05 1.01
N ALA A 84 -0.41 1.02 0.59
CA ALA A 84 -0.71 1.69 -0.67
C ALA A 84 0.58 1.95 -1.44
N ALA A 85 0.54 1.69 -2.75
CA ALA A 85 1.56 2.17 -3.66
C ALA A 85 1.33 3.68 -3.92
N PHE A 86 2.39 4.47 -3.88
CA PHE A 86 2.38 5.89 -4.20
C PHE A 86 3.78 6.33 -4.61
N PHE A 87 3.89 7.01 -5.74
CA PHE A 87 5.13 7.58 -6.27
C PHE A 87 6.33 6.59 -6.26
N ARG A 88 6.14 5.38 -6.83
CA ARG A 88 7.13 4.27 -6.91
C ARG A 88 7.48 3.60 -5.58
N GLU A 89 6.81 3.93 -4.51
CA GLU A 89 7.03 3.39 -3.17
C GLU A 89 5.78 2.73 -2.62
N ILE A 90 5.94 1.93 -1.57
CA ILE A 90 4.84 1.33 -0.83
C ILE A 90 4.83 1.89 0.59
N TYR A 91 3.74 2.53 0.97
CA TYR A 91 3.55 3.11 2.30
C TYR A 91 2.58 2.27 3.12
N ALA A 92 2.88 2.09 4.40
CA ALA A 92 1.93 1.55 5.36
C ALA A 92 0.78 2.54 5.56
N LEU A 93 -0.42 1.99 5.73
CA LEU A 93 -1.61 2.72 6.11
C LEU A 93 -2.09 2.25 7.48
N GLY A 94 -2.86 3.09 8.16
CA GLY A 94 -3.42 2.77 9.45
C GLY A 94 -4.62 3.65 9.79
N PRO A 95 -5.12 3.57 11.04
CA PRO A 95 -6.13 4.47 11.53
C PRO A 95 -5.70 5.94 11.34
N GLY A 96 -6.63 6.81 11.01
CA GLY A 96 -6.36 8.23 10.78
C GLY A 96 -5.68 8.58 9.45
N THR A 97 -5.25 7.60 8.64
CA THR A 97 -4.62 7.90 7.35
C THR A 97 -5.60 7.78 6.18
N LEU A 98 -5.51 8.67 5.21
CA LEU A 98 -6.24 8.54 3.93
C LEU A 98 -5.47 7.58 3.01
N VAL A 99 -6.20 6.82 2.17
CA VAL A 99 -5.56 6.09 1.06
C VAL A 99 -5.08 7.13 0.04
N PRO A 100 -3.79 7.17 -0.28
CA PRO A 100 -3.24 8.13 -1.24
C PRO A 100 -3.99 8.05 -2.58
N ARG A 101 -4.24 9.22 -3.18
CA ARG A 101 -4.84 9.32 -4.50
C ARG A 101 -3.75 9.44 -5.56
N PRO A 102 -3.87 8.78 -6.73
CA PRO A 102 -2.88 8.91 -7.81
C PRO A 102 -2.63 10.36 -8.23
N GLU A 103 -3.69 11.19 -8.23
CA GLU A 103 -3.61 12.61 -8.59
C GLU A 103 -2.70 13.41 -7.65
N SER A 104 -2.50 12.94 -6.42
CA SER A 104 -1.59 13.59 -5.47
C SER A 104 -0.10 13.42 -5.86
N GLU A 105 0.23 12.52 -6.77
CA GLU A 105 1.59 12.36 -7.29
C GLU A 105 2.05 13.61 -8.06
N PHE A 106 1.14 14.31 -8.75
CA PHE A 106 1.43 15.58 -9.41
C PHE A 106 1.87 16.69 -8.44
N VAL A 107 1.42 16.62 -7.18
CA VAL A 107 1.88 17.57 -6.15
C VAL A 107 3.36 17.34 -5.85
N VAL A 108 3.77 16.06 -5.73
CA VAL A 108 5.17 15.69 -5.50
C VAL A 108 6.03 16.08 -6.70
N GLU A 109 5.59 15.77 -7.92
CA GLU A 109 6.29 16.14 -9.16
C GLU A 109 6.50 17.65 -9.25
N GLY A 110 5.46 18.45 -9.11
CA GLY A 110 5.54 19.91 -9.17
C GLY A 110 6.37 20.52 -8.04
N ALA A 111 6.42 19.88 -6.86
CA ALA A 111 7.31 20.30 -5.78
C ALA A 111 8.77 19.99 -6.09
N LEU A 112 9.06 18.80 -6.66
CA LEU A 112 10.41 18.42 -7.07
C LEU A 112 10.96 19.31 -8.18
N GLU A 113 10.17 19.65 -9.19
CA GLU A 113 10.55 20.59 -10.24
C GLU A 113 10.99 21.95 -9.67
N ARG A 114 10.26 22.48 -8.69
CA ARG A 114 10.59 23.75 -8.02
C ARG A 114 11.79 23.64 -7.08
N TRP A 115 12.09 22.41 -6.63
CA TRP A 115 13.20 22.18 -5.71
C TRP A 115 14.56 22.12 -6.40
N GLN A 116 14.64 21.78 -7.68
CA GLN A 116 15.88 21.52 -8.42
C GLN A 116 16.97 22.63 -8.29
N ALA A 117 16.55 23.85 -8.02
CA ALA A 117 17.46 24.98 -7.80
C ALA A 117 17.95 25.16 -6.33
N ARG A 118 17.55 24.25 -5.42
CA ARG A 118 17.83 24.39 -3.98
C ARG A 118 18.73 23.27 -3.48
N ALA A 119 19.79 23.65 -2.76
CA ALA A 119 20.69 22.69 -2.11
C ALA A 119 20.15 22.18 -0.77
N GLN A 120 19.38 22.99 -0.03
CA GLN A 120 18.83 22.68 1.29
C GLN A 120 17.53 23.45 1.52
N GLY A 121 16.70 22.93 2.45
CA GLY A 121 15.51 23.64 2.89
C GLY A 121 14.54 22.76 3.68
N LEU A 122 13.48 23.39 4.14
CA LEU A 122 12.39 22.78 4.88
C LEU A 122 11.10 22.86 4.07
N VAL A 123 10.39 21.75 3.97
CA VAL A 123 9.00 21.70 3.46
C VAL A 123 8.06 21.36 4.59
N ALA A 124 6.81 21.81 4.50
CA ALA A 124 5.76 21.44 5.44
C ALA A 124 4.67 20.64 4.70
N ASP A 125 4.32 19.49 5.24
CA ASP A 125 3.22 18.65 4.79
C ASP A 125 2.11 18.69 5.85
N VAL A 126 1.08 19.47 5.59
CA VAL A 126 -0.01 19.73 6.53
C VAL A 126 -1.18 18.81 6.22
N GLY A 127 -1.56 17.98 7.19
CA GLY A 127 -2.46 16.84 6.98
C GLY A 127 -1.71 15.66 6.38
N THR A 128 -0.53 15.37 6.92
CA THR A 128 0.44 14.43 6.32
C THR A 128 -0.08 13.00 6.19
N GLY A 129 -1.06 12.59 7.00
CA GLY A 129 -1.63 11.25 6.95
C GLY A 129 -0.57 10.15 7.12
N SER A 130 -0.36 9.34 6.08
CA SER A 130 0.68 8.30 6.05
C SER A 130 2.09 8.84 5.81
N GLY A 131 2.24 10.14 5.53
CA GLY A 131 3.50 10.76 5.17
C GLY A 131 3.93 10.57 3.72
N CYS A 132 3.11 9.95 2.89
CA CYS A 132 3.50 9.54 1.54
C CYS A 132 3.95 10.69 0.64
N LEU A 133 3.35 11.90 0.73
CA LEU A 133 3.75 13.06 -0.06
C LEU A 133 5.13 13.57 0.37
N ALA A 134 5.29 13.87 1.67
CA ALA A 134 6.54 14.36 2.22
C ALA A 134 7.70 13.37 1.98
N LEU A 135 7.48 12.09 2.24
CA LEU A 135 8.51 11.07 2.11
C LEU A 135 8.89 10.81 0.65
N SER A 136 7.92 10.80 -0.28
CA SER A 136 8.20 10.72 -1.72
C SER A 136 8.98 11.93 -2.21
N PHE A 137 8.64 13.13 -1.73
CA PHE A 137 9.38 14.34 -2.03
C PHE A 137 10.84 14.27 -1.52
N LEU A 138 11.05 13.85 -0.26
CA LEU A 138 12.39 13.75 0.33
C LEU A 138 13.31 12.81 -0.44
N LYS A 139 12.76 11.71 -1.00
CA LYS A 139 13.54 10.78 -1.85
C LYS A 139 14.10 11.44 -3.12
N GLY A 140 13.39 12.40 -3.69
CA GLY A 140 13.80 13.13 -4.87
C GLY A 140 14.50 14.46 -4.60
N ALA A 141 14.60 14.88 -3.34
CA ALA A 141 15.12 16.19 -2.91
C ALA A 141 16.25 16.05 -1.88
N PRO A 142 17.47 15.65 -2.28
CA PRO A 142 18.61 15.56 -1.38
C PRO A 142 18.83 16.89 -0.64
N GLY A 143 19.07 16.85 0.68
CA GLY A 143 19.25 18.03 1.52
C GLY A 143 17.94 18.69 2.00
N ALA A 144 16.78 18.23 1.57
CA ALA A 144 15.51 18.65 2.12
C ALA A 144 15.24 18.04 3.50
N ARG A 145 14.47 18.76 4.31
CA ARG A 145 13.85 18.27 5.55
C ARG A 145 12.34 18.50 5.48
N ALA A 146 11.56 17.68 6.17
CA ALA A 146 10.12 17.82 6.20
C ALA A 146 9.60 18.03 7.62
N LEU A 147 8.70 19.00 7.78
CA LEU A 147 7.81 19.11 8.91
C LEU A 147 6.48 18.45 8.53
N MET A 148 6.17 17.32 9.15
CA MET A 148 4.99 16.51 8.87
C MET A 148 3.95 16.76 9.97
N VAL A 149 2.84 17.40 9.62
CA VAL A 149 1.84 17.89 10.58
C VAL A 149 0.54 17.12 10.37
N ASP A 150 -0.06 16.64 11.47
CA ASP A 150 -1.40 16.06 11.44
C ASP A 150 -2.10 16.24 12.79
N LEU A 151 -3.43 16.39 12.79
CA LEU A 151 -4.23 16.46 14.01
C LEU A 151 -4.43 15.09 14.66
N ALA A 152 -4.38 14.01 13.86
CA ALA A 152 -4.56 12.64 14.32
C ALA A 152 -3.22 12.05 14.77
N PRO A 153 -3.03 11.74 16.06
CA PRO A 153 -1.79 11.14 16.55
C PRO A 153 -1.53 9.77 15.91
N GLU A 154 -2.57 9.03 15.55
CA GLU A 154 -2.48 7.75 14.84
C GLU A 154 -1.86 7.93 13.43
N ALA A 155 -2.19 9.01 12.73
CA ALA A 155 -1.60 9.34 11.44
C ALA A 155 -0.11 9.67 11.60
N LEU A 156 0.26 10.47 12.59
CA LEU A 156 1.67 10.78 12.89
C LEU A 156 2.47 9.52 13.26
N PHE A 157 1.87 8.58 13.99
CA PHE A 157 2.51 7.29 14.28
C PHE A 157 2.82 6.53 13.00
N VAL A 158 1.85 6.44 12.07
CA VAL A 158 2.02 5.77 10.76
C VAL A 158 3.07 6.51 9.91
N ALA A 159 3.02 7.84 9.87
CA ALA A 159 3.99 8.65 9.13
C ALA A 159 5.43 8.45 9.65
N GLY A 160 5.60 8.40 10.98
CA GLY A 160 6.89 8.11 11.61
C GLY A 160 7.40 6.70 11.30
N ALA A 161 6.52 5.70 11.34
CA ALA A 161 6.86 4.33 10.95
C ALA A 161 7.29 4.23 9.48
N ASN A 162 6.59 4.92 8.58
CA ASN A 162 6.96 5.01 7.17
C ASN A 162 8.31 5.74 7.00
N ALA A 163 8.54 6.84 7.72
CA ALA A 163 9.81 7.56 7.66
C ALA A 163 11.00 6.66 8.07
N MET A 164 10.82 5.85 9.11
CA MET A 164 11.83 4.86 9.53
C MET A 164 12.03 3.77 8.47
N ALA A 165 10.95 3.18 7.96
CA ALA A 165 11.01 2.11 6.97
C ALA A 165 11.70 2.54 5.67
N HIS A 166 11.57 3.81 5.29
CA HIS A 166 12.20 4.40 4.12
C HIS A 166 13.58 5.05 4.38
N GLY A 167 14.11 4.96 5.61
CA GLY A 167 15.42 5.51 5.97
C GLY A 167 15.46 7.05 6.03
N LEU A 168 14.30 7.70 6.19
CA LEU A 168 14.16 9.17 6.15
C LEU A 168 13.87 9.81 7.52
N ALA A 169 13.86 9.02 8.60
CA ALA A 169 13.50 9.52 9.94
C ALA A 169 14.33 10.73 10.38
N GLY A 170 15.63 10.77 10.06
CA GLY A 170 16.51 11.89 10.40
C GLY A 170 16.21 13.19 9.64
N GLN A 171 15.39 13.13 8.59
CA GLN A 171 14.99 14.29 7.77
C GLN A 171 13.58 14.78 8.12
N CYS A 172 12.85 14.05 8.98
CA CYS A 172 11.45 14.32 9.30
C CYS A 172 11.30 14.82 10.74
N GLN A 173 10.46 15.84 10.91
CA GLN A 173 9.95 16.26 12.21
C GLN A 173 8.43 16.11 12.19
N LEU A 174 7.89 15.41 13.20
CA LEU A 174 6.45 15.21 13.35
C LEU A 174 5.89 16.24 14.34
N LEU A 175 4.77 16.85 13.99
CA LEU A 175 4.10 17.87 14.81
C LEU A 175 2.58 17.63 14.80
N ARG A 176 1.97 17.72 15.96
CA ARG A 176 0.50 17.68 16.14
C ARG A 176 -0.09 19.08 16.14
#